data_acd4e10616b779b7a0f588f62f4b0b87
#
_entry.id   acd4e10616b779b7a0f588f62f4b0b87
#
_cell.length_a   1.000
_cell.length_b   1.000
_cell.length_c   1.000
_cell.angle_alpha   90.00
_cell.angle_beta   90.00
_cell.angle_gamma   90.00
#
_symmetry.space_group_name_H-M   'P 1'
#
loop_
_entity.id
_entity.type
_entity.pdbx_description
1 polymer ?
#
loop_
_entity_poly.entity_id
_entity_poly.type
_entity_poly.pdbx_seq_one_letter_code
_entity_poly.pdbx_strand_id
1 'polypeptide(L)'
;MSRKENLKIKAGERSRDIGGWLSVGVDLAGSRKNWTGLCKMNANLFCETSKVKMEEEIIQYILDADPEVVAVDAPLCMPPPNTHLRKCDRCLVEMGIHVLPPTLLGMKMLTKRAMNLKEKLLEVGYRVIEVYPTGSLKILGLPERKFGVEDLKKKLLEIGVRGLKREGLESVHEIDAVLCALTGIAYLTGKYIEIGSPEECTLILPSPDFLSYITRSLKT
;
A
#
# COMPACT_ATOMS: atom_id res chain seq x y z
N MET A 1 23.82 -25.32 8.57
CA MET A 1 22.82 -24.39 9.06
C MET A 1 22.08 -23.80 7.88
N SER A 2 20.78 -24.04 7.79
CA SER A 2 19.94 -23.70 6.64
C SER A 2 19.64 -22.20 6.59
N ARG A 3 19.55 -21.61 5.37
CA ARG A 3 19.11 -20.21 5.13
C ARG A 3 17.81 -19.82 5.88
N LYS A 4 17.00 -20.83 6.27
CA LYS A 4 15.77 -20.67 7.05
C LYS A 4 15.99 -20.31 8.53
N GLU A 5 17.11 -20.71 9.14
CA GLU A 5 17.42 -20.39 10.54
C GLU A 5 17.91 -18.95 10.71
N ASN A 6 18.59 -18.38 9.71
CA ASN A 6 19.03 -16.98 9.74
C ASN A 6 17.89 -15.96 9.54
N LEU A 7 16.75 -16.38 8.97
CA LEU A 7 15.57 -15.51 8.80
C LEU A 7 14.72 -15.36 10.08
N LYS A 8 14.72 -16.37 10.95
CA LYS A 8 13.96 -16.34 12.23
C LYS A 8 14.57 -15.44 13.31
N ILE A 9 15.85 -15.12 13.22
CA ILE A 9 16.57 -14.33 14.25
C ILE A 9 16.31 -12.81 14.13
N LYS A 10 15.78 -12.34 12.99
CA LYS A 10 15.54 -10.89 12.78
C LYS A 10 14.19 -10.33 13.26
N ALA A 11 13.31 -11.13 13.82
CA ALA A 11 12.00 -10.71 14.31
C ALA A 11 12.03 -10.10 15.73
N GLY A 12 13.17 -10.04 16.41
CA GLY A 12 13.34 -9.46 17.72
C GLY A 12 14.27 -8.24 17.67
N GLU A 13 13.76 -7.09 18.10
CA GLU A 13 14.49 -5.83 18.30
C GLU A 13 14.98 -5.15 17.00
N ARG A 14 14.04 -4.57 16.22
CA ARG A 14 14.38 -3.56 15.22
C ARG A 14 14.76 -2.27 15.93
N SER A 15 16.03 -1.88 15.92
CA SER A 15 16.45 -0.56 16.38
C SER A 15 15.79 0.47 15.44
N ARG A 16 15.14 1.48 16.02
CA ARG A 16 14.56 2.60 15.28
C ARG A 16 15.68 3.49 14.76
N ASP A 17 16.34 3.07 13.69
CA ASP A 17 17.22 3.96 12.96
C ASP A 17 16.36 4.99 12.22
N ILE A 18 16.58 6.27 12.49
CA ILE A 18 15.85 7.44 11.95
C ILE A 18 15.93 7.51 10.40
N GLY A 19 16.71 6.64 9.75
CA GLY A 19 16.88 6.56 8.30
C GLY A 19 16.25 5.33 7.62
N GLY A 20 15.63 4.40 8.37
CA GLY A 20 15.04 3.17 7.81
C GLY A 20 13.75 3.40 7.03
N TRP A 21 13.44 2.48 6.11
CA TRP A 21 12.16 2.47 5.39
C TRP A 21 11.06 1.93 6.32
N LEU A 22 9.99 2.70 6.50
CA LEU A 22 8.88 2.31 7.37
C LEU A 22 7.77 1.58 6.62
N SER A 23 7.48 2.01 5.39
CA SER A 23 6.39 1.46 4.59
C SER A 23 6.83 1.14 3.18
N VAL A 24 6.41 -0.01 2.66
CA VAL A 24 6.45 -0.32 1.23
C VAL A 24 5.03 -0.39 0.70
N GLY A 25 4.71 0.47 -0.28
CA GLY A 25 3.48 0.46 -1.04
C GLY A 25 3.63 -0.37 -2.30
N VAL A 26 2.60 -1.15 -2.61
CA VAL A 26 2.53 -2.05 -3.76
C VAL A 26 1.23 -1.82 -4.52
N ASP A 27 1.27 -1.22 -5.70
CA ASP A 27 0.18 -1.23 -6.68
C ASP A 27 0.28 -2.51 -7.51
N LEU A 28 -0.36 -3.57 -7.03
CA LEU A 28 -0.18 -4.92 -7.56
C LEU A 28 -0.93 -5.13 -8.87
N ALA A 29 -0.23 -5.50 -9.92
CA ALA A 29 -0.86 -5.91 -11.17
C ALA A 29 -1.52 -7.29 -11.07
N GLY A 30 -2.68 -7.48 -11.68
CA GLY A 30 -3.39 -8.77 -11.74
C GLY A 30 -2.66 -9.87 -12.52
N SER A 31 -1.66 -9.52 -13.31
CA SER A 31 -0.92 -10.42 -14.20
C SER A 31 0.55 -10.03 -14.28
N ARG A 32 1.45 -11.01 -14.40
CA ARG A 32 2.90 -10.81 -14.63
C ARG A 32 3.24 -10.12 -15.95
N LYS A 33 2.26 -9.95 -16.87
CA LYS A 33 2.44 -9.19 -18.11
C LYS A 33 2.43 -7.68 -17.86
N ASN A 34 1.74 -7.24 -16.82
CA ASN A 34 1.55 -5.84 -16.45
C ASN A 34 2.54 -5.41 -15.39
N TRP A 35 2.80 -4.11 -15.32
CA TRP A 35 3.67 -3.52 -14.32
C TRP A 35 2.98 -3.42 -12.96
N THR A 36 3.70 -3.81 -11.92
CA THR A 36 3.41 -3.54 -10.51
C THR A 36 4.21 -2.32 -10.09
N GLY A 37 3.57 -1.32 -9.53
CA GLY A 37 4.23 -0.17 -8.95
C GLY A 37 4.71 -0.47 -7.53
N LEU A 38 5.89 0.02 -7.18
CA LEU A 38 6.51 -0.13 -5.88
C LEU A 38 6.97 1.24 -5.36
N CYS A 39 6.80 1.45 -4.05
CA CYS A 39 7.29 2.64 -3.38
C CYS A 39 7.74 2.28 -1.96
N LYS A 40 8.97 2.56 -1.60
CA LYS A 40 9.41 2.54 -0.19
C LYS A 40 9.43 3.97 0.34
N MET A 41 8.95 4.17 1.57
CA MET A 41 8.79 5.48 2.19
C MET A 41 9.26 5.46 3.64
N ASN A 42 10.00 6.49 4.05
CA ASN A 42 10.47 6.66 5.42
C ASN A 42 9.60 7.64 6.23
N ALA A 43 9.93 7.84 7.50
CA ALA A 43 9.21 8.73 8.41
C ALA A 43 9.13 10.20 7.95
N ASN A 44 10.12 10.66 7.18
CA ASN A 44 10.18 12.01 6.64
C ASN A 44 9.48 12.17 5.29
N LEU A 45 8.66 11.19 4.90
CA LEU A 45 7.97 11.08 3.62
C LEU A 45 8.92 11.13 2.41
N PHE A 46 10.22 10.84 2.61
CA PHE A 46 11.09 10.58 1.49
C PHE A 46 10.78 9.21 0.90
N CYS A 47 10.61 9.14 -0.39
CA CYS A 47 10.25 7.91 -1.08
C CYS A 47 11.16 7.62 -2.29
N GLU A 48 11.27 6.35 -2.62
CA GLU A 48 11.85 5.86 -3.86
C GLU A 48 10.83 4.95 -4.55
N THR A 49 10.59 5.21 -5.83
CA THR A 49 9.64 4.46 -6.65
C THR A 49 10.35 3.54 -7.63
N SER A 50 9.69 2.44 -7.94
CA SER A 50 10.11 1.49 -8.97
C SER A 50 8.91 0.81 -9.59
N LYS A 51 9.12 0.08 -10.67
CA LYS A 51 8.11 -0.81 -11.26
C LYS A 51 8.76 -2.10 -11.72
N VAL A 52 8.09 -3.20 -11.44
CA VAL A 52 8.55 -4.56 -11.75
C VAL A 52 7.40 -5.40 -12.30
N LYS A 53 7.69 -6.57 -12.83
CA LYS A 53 6.66 -7.50 -13.33
C LYS A 53 6.62 -8.81 -12.56
N MET A 54 7.78 -9.30 -12.17
CA MET A 54 7.91 -10.61 -11.56
C MET A 54 7.68 -10.53 -10.05
N GLU A 55 7.11 -11.58 -9.48
CA GLU A 55 6.82 -11.64 -8.06
C GLU A 55 8.08 -11.70 -7.21
N GLU A 56 9.11 -12.34 -7.74
CA GLU A 56 10.42 -12.44 -7.13
C GLU A 56 11.08 -11.07 -6.95
N GLU A 57 10.88 -10.17 -7.93
CA GLU A 57 11.37 -8.78 -7.88
C GLU A 57 10.60 -7.97 -6.81
N ILE A 58 9.28 -8.18 -6.67
CA ILE A 58 8.48 -7.53 -5.62
C ILE A 58 9.00 -7.95 -4.24
N ILE A 59 9.16 -9.26 -4.03
CA ILE A 59 9.64 -9.80 -2.76
C ILE A 59 11.06 -9.29 -2.46
N GLN A 60 11.96 -9.30 -3.45
CA GLN A 60 13.32 -8.80 -3.26
C GLN A 60 13.34 -7.32 -2.87
N TYR A 61 12.53 -6.48 -3.54
CA TYR A 61 12.41 -5.06 -3.20
C TYR A 61 11.95 -4.84 -1.75
N ILE A 62 10.99 -5.66 -1.28
CA ILE A 62 10.49 -5.60 0.10
C ILE A 62 11.58 -6.06 1.09
N LEU A 63 12.29 -7.16 0.76
CA LEU A 63 13.39 -7.67 1.60
C LEU A 63 14.53 -6.64 1.71
N ASP A 64 14.90 -5.98 0.62
CA ASP A 64 15.96 -4.96 0.60
C ASP A 64 15.57 -3.70 1.38
N ALA A 65 14.28 -3.34 1.37
CA ALA A 65 13.75 -2.20 2.11
C ALA A 65 13.56 -2.50 3.61
N ASP A 66 13.31 -3.76 3.98
CA ASP A 66 13.01 -4.27 5.33
C ASP A 66 12.00 -3.39 6.11
N PRO A 67 10.78 -3.11 5.56
CA PRO A 67 9.83 -2.17 6.12
C PRO A 67 9.09 -2.73 7.36
N GLU A 68 8.51 -1.85 8.18
CA GLU A 68 7.61 -2.24 9.26
C GLU A 68 6.23 -2.71 8.77
N VAL A 69 5.80 -2.21 7.58
CA VAL A 69 4.52 -2.59 6.96
C VAL A 69 4.62 -2.60 5.44
N VAL A 70 3.94 -3.56 4.82
CA VAL A 70 3.71 -3.63 3.37
C VAL A 70 2.24 -3.33 3.11
N ALA A 71 1.96 -2.27 2.37
CA ALA A 71 0.62 -1.78 2.03
C ALA A 71 0.29 -2.13 0.57
N VAL A 72 -0.68 -3.02 0.35
CA VAL A 72 -0.97 -3.60 -0.97
C VAL A 72 -2.32 -3.10 -1.48
N ASP A 73 -2.35 -2.50 -2.69
CA ASP A 73 -3.57 -2.17 -3.43
C ASP A 73 -4.08 -3.42 -4.17
N ALA A 74 -4.68 -4.29 -3.41
CA ALA A 74 -5.43 -5.45 -3.92
C ALA A 74 -6.20 -6.11 -2.78
N PRO A 75 -7.35 -6.77 -3.06
CA PRO A 75 -8.04 -7.57 -2.07
C PRO A 75 -7.15 -8.69 -1.54
N LEU A 76 -7.00 -8.79 -0.22
CA LEU A 76 -6.17 -9.80 0.45
C LEU A 76 -6.94 -11.04 0.89
N CYS A 77 -8.22 -11.14 0.56
CA CYS A 77 -9.05 -12.34 0.67
C CYS A 77 -10.22 -12.31 -0.32
N MET A 78 -10.80 -13.46 -0.55
CA MET A 78 -12.03 -13.59 -1.33
C MET A 78 -13.25 -13.27 -0.46
N PRO A 79 -14.37 -12.79 -1.05
CA PRO A 79 -15.62 -12.63 -0.33
C PRO A 79 -16.16 -14.01 0.14
N PRO A 80 -17.07 -14.01 1.14
CA PRO A 80 -17.75 -15.22 1.57
C PRO A 80 -18.47 -15.96 0.42
N PRO A 81 -18.71 -17.27 0.56
CA PRO A 81 -19.46 -18.03 -0.44
C PRO A 81 -20.80 -17.37 -0.78
N ASN A 82 -21.19 -17.41 -2.05
CA ASN A 82 -22.43 -16.84 -2.59
C ASN A 82 -22.55 -15.31 -2.46
N THR A 83 -21.47 -14.60 -2.20
CA THR A 83 -21.40 -13.14 -2.22
C THR A 83 -20.38 -12.65 -3.23
N HIS A 84 -20.50 -11.39 -3.67
CA HIS A 84 -19.58 -10.76 -4.60
C HIS A 84 -18.67 -9.71 -3.92
N LEU A 85 -19.12 -9.18 -2.78
CA LEU A 85 -18.46 -8.12 -2.03
C LEU A 85 -18.21 -8.59 -0.60
N ARG A 86 -17.02 -8.25 -0.07
CA ARG A 86 -16.67 -8.37 1.34
C ARG A 86 -17.30 -7.23 2.14
N LYS A 87 -17.25 -7.31 3.46
CA LYS A 87 -17.77 -6.24 4.33
C LYS A 87 -17.07 -4.89 4.07
N CYS A 88 -15.74 -4.88 3.90
CA CYS A 88 -14.99 -3.66 3.58
C CYS A 88 -15.40 -3.06 2.23
N ASP A 89 -15.67 -3.88 1.21
CA ASP A 89 -16.13 -3.41 -0.09
C ASP A 89 -17.50 -2.73 0.01
N ARG A 90 -18.43 -3.29 0.81
CA ARG A 90 -19.74 -2.66 1.08
C ARG A 90 -19.60 -1.33 1.81
N CYS A 91 -18.73 -1.26 2.82
CA CYS A 91 -18.43 -0.01 3.51
C CYS A 91 -17.92 1.07 2.54
N LEU A 92 -17.02 0.71 1.60
CA LEU A 92 -16.55 1.65 0.57
C LEU A 92 -17.70 2.18 -0.30
N VAL A 93 -18.60 1.29 -0.74
CA VAL A 93 -19.80 1.67 -1.53
C VAL A 93 -20.69 2.64 -0.72
N GLU A 94 -20.94 2.37 0.55
CA GLU A 94 -21.70 3.26 1.46
C GLU A 94 -21.03 4.64 1.62
N MET A 95 -19.70 4.68 1.61
CA MET A 95 -18.91 5.93 1.59
C MET A 95 -18.93 6.61 0.21
N GLY A 96 -19.63 6.04 -0.78
CA GLY A 96 -19.67 6.53 -2.16
C GLY A 96 -18.34 6.36 -2.90
N ILE A 97 -17.54 5.36 -2.53
CA ILE A 97 -16.29 4.99 -3.19
C ILE A 97 -16.58 3.78 -4.07
N HIS A 98 -16.34 3.93 -5.38
CA HIS A 98 -16.58 2.85 -6.34
C HIS A 98 -15.54 1.73 -6.16
N VAL A 99 -16.00 0.48 -6.14
CA VAL A 99 -15.16 -0.72 -6.07
C VAL A 99 -15.56 -1.73 -7.13
N LEU A 100 -14.61 -2.53 -7.59
CA LEU A 100 -14.87 -3.69 -8.44
C LEU A 100 -14.95 -4.94 -7.56
N PRO A 101 -16.00 -5.76 -7.69
CA PRO A 101 -16.13 -6.99 -6.92
C PRO A 101 -14.93 -7.93 -7.11
N PRO A 102 -14.34 -8.48 -6.03
CA PRO A 102 -13.22 -9.43 -6.10
C PRO A 102 -13.55 -10.70 -6.91
N THR A 103 -14.82 -10.99 -7.15
CA THR A 103 -15.29 -12.13 -7.97
C THR A 103 -15.26 -11.89 -9.45
N LEU A 104 -15.13 -10.65 -9.95
CA LEU A 104 -14.92 -10.38 -11.37
C LEU A 104 -13.63 -11.02 -11.86
N LEU A 105 -13.61 -11.53 -13.10
CA LEU A 105 -12.50 -12.35 -13.60
C LEU A 105 -11.12 -11.71 -13.40
N GLY A 106 -10.95 -10.44 -13.78
CA GLY A 106 -9.69 -9.71 -13.60
C GLY A 106 -9.34 -9.50 -12.12
N MET A 107 -10.32 -9.10 -11.30
CA MET A 107 -10.17 -8.92 -9.85
C MET A 107 -9.89 -10.24 -9.14
N LYS A 108 -10.51 -11.34 -9.57
CA LYS A 108 -10.25 -12.67 -9.00
C LYS A 108 -8.81 -13.11 -9.20
N MET A 109 -8.22 -12.80 -10.36
CA MET A 109 -6.80 -13.08 -10.62
C MET A 109 -5.89 -12.21 -9.74
N LEU A 110 -6.18 -10.92 -9.62
CA LEU A 110 -5.49 -9.98 -8.76
C LEU A 110 -5.56 -10.43 -7.29
N THR A 111 -6.76 -10.73 -6.79
CA THR A 111 -6.99 -11.19 -5.41
C THR A 111 -6.19 -12.45 -5.10
N LYS A 112 -6.21 -13.47 -5.99
CA LYS A 112 -5.43 -14.70 -5.78
C LYS A 112 -3.92 -14.42 -5.74
N ARG A 113 -3.42 -13.53 -6.61
CA ARG A 113 -2.02 -13.14 -6.62
C ARG A 113 -1.65 -12.40 -5.32
N ALA A 114 -2.51 -11.48 -4.86
CA ALA A 114 -2.31 -10.73 -3.63
C ALA A 114 -2.30 -11.65 -2.39
N MET A 115 -3.22 -12.62 -2.33
CA MET A 115 -3.25 -13.62 -1.25
C MET A 115 -1.96 -14.43 -1.19
N ASN A 116 -1.46 -14.92 -2.33
CA ASN A 116 -0.19 -15.66 -2.39
C ASN A 116 1.01 -14.79 -1.98
N LEU A 117 1.07 -13.54 -2.44
CA LEU A 117 2.11 -12.59 -2.01
C LEU A 117 2.05 -12.34 -0.50
N LYS A 118 0.85 -12.11 0.06
CA LYS A 118 0.63 -11.96 1.50
C LYS A 118 1.15 -13.15 2.29
N GLU A 119 0.79 -14.38 1.90
CA GLU A 119 1.24 -15.60 2.58
C GLU A 119 2.77 -15.67 2.65
N LYS A 120 3.45 -15.47 1.53
CA LYS A 120 4.92 -15.47 1.46
C LYS A 120 5.56 -14.38 2.35
N LEU A 121 4.97 -13.20 2.41
CA LEU A 121 5.47 -12.10 3.24
C LEU A 121 5.22 -12.35 4.73
N LEU A 122 4.08 -12.94 5.09
CA LEU A 122 3.79 -13.34 6.47
C LEU A 122 4.74 -14.44 6.95
N GLU A 123 5.09 -15.43 6.11
CA GLU A 123 6.06 -16.49 6.43
C GLU A 123 7.45 -15.96 6.81
N VAL A 124 7.84 -14.82 6.24
CA VAL A 124 9.11 -14.15 6.55
C VAL A 124 8.98 -13.03 7.58
N GLY A 125 7.79 -12.87 8.19
CA GLY A 125 7.56 -12.01 9.34
C GLY A 125 7.14 -10.57 9.02
N TYR A 126 6.81 -10.24 7.79
CA TYR A 126 6.31 -8.91 7.44
C TYR A 126 4.82 -8.74 7.79
N ARG A 127 4.46 -7.55 8.22
CA ARG A 127 3.06 -7.13 8.36
C ARG A 127 2.55 -6.67 7.00
N VAL A 128 1.42 -7.23 6.56
CA VAL A 128 0.80 -6.88 5.27
C VAL A 128 -0.61 -6.35 5.52
N ILE A 129 -0.91 -5.18 4.98
CA ILE A 129 -2.22 -4.53 5.06
C ILE A 129 -2.80 -4.33 3.65
N GLU A 130 -4.12 -4.44 3.54
CA GLU A 130 -4.87 -4.05 2.35
C GLU A 130 -5.15 -2.56 2.39
N VAL A 131 -4.90 -1.86 1.31
CA VAL A 131 -5.17 -0.44 1.14
C VAL A 131 -5.89 -0.18 -0.18
N TYR A 132 -6.47 1.00 -0.34
CA TYR A 132 -7.18 1.38 -1.57
C TYR A 132 -6.88 2.83 -1.95
N PRO A 133 -5.95 3.10 -2.88
CA PRO A 133 -5.54 4.45 -3.28
C PRO A 133 -6.70 5.37 -3.66
N THR A 134 -7.69 4.88 -4.42
CA THR A 134 -8.88 5.67 -4.77
C THR A 134 -9.66 6.14 -3.54
N GLY A 135 -9.79 5.27 -2.53
CA GLY A 135 -10.39 5.61 -1.26
C GLY A 135 -9.56 6.62 -0.47
N SER A 136 -8.24 6.42 -0.45
CA SER A 136 -7.30 7.33 0.20
C SER A 136 -7.35 8.73 -0.41
N LEU A 137 -7.38 8.86 -1.75
CA LEU A 137 -7.54 10.15 -2.44
C LEU A 137 -8.81 10.86 -1.99
N LYS A 138 -9.95 10.17 -1.96
CA LYS A 138 -11.24 10.76 -1.58
C LYS A 138 -11.24 11.25 -0.14
N ILE A 139 -10.74 10.45 0.81
CA ILE A 139 -10.73 10.83 2.23
C ILE A 139 -9.78 12.00 2.49
N LEU A 140 -8.62 12.01 1.83
CA LEU A 140 -7.63 13.07 1.99
C LEU A 140 -7.93 14.34 1.19
N GLY A 141 -8.97 14.34 0.36
CA GLY A 141 -9.30 15.48 -0.51
C GLY A 141 -8.23 15.76 -1.55
N LEU A 142 -7.52 14.71 -1.99
CA LEU A 142 -6.49 14.81 -3.02
C LEU A 142 -7.10 14.69 -4.43
N PRO A 143 -6.46 15.27 -5.46
CA PRO A 143 -6.94 15.19 -6.83
C PRO A 143 -7.11 13.75 -7.31
N GLU A 144 -8.23 13.46 -7.98
CA GLU A 144 -8.43 12.18 -8.61
C GLU A 144 -7.55 12.05 -9.86
N ARG A 145 -7.06 10.84 -10.14
CA ARG A 145 -6.19 10.52 -11.29
C ARG A 145 -6.77 10.88 -12.67
N LYS A 146 -8.11 10.97 -12.77
CA LYS A 146 -8.78 11.39 -14.02
C LYS A 146 -8.42 12.83 -14.46
N PHE A 147 -7.92 13.66 -13.54
CA PHE A 147 -7.45 15.01 -13.85
C PHE A 147 -5.95 15.08 -14.20
N GLY A 148 -5.27 13.93 -14.20
CA GLY A 148 -3.86 13.81 -14.48
C GLY A 148 -3.01 13.45 -13.26
N VAL A 149 -1.92 12.76 -13.53
CA VAL A 149 -0.97 12.33 -12.48
C VAL A 149 -0.17 13.53 -11.93
N GLU A 150 0.07 14.53 -12.76
CA GLU A 150 0.89 15.70 -12.38
C GLU A 150 0.23 16.57 -11.30
N ASP A 151 -1.09 16.77 -11.35
CA ASP A 151 -1.81 17.51 -10.30
C ASP A 151 -1.74 16.78 -8.96
N LEU A 152 -1.90 15.46 -8.97
CA LEU A 152 -1.74 14.64 -7.78
C LEU A 152 -0.31 14.70 -7.25
N LYS A 153 0.68 14.58 -8.14
CA LYS A 153 2.10 14.67 -7.79
C LYS A 153 2.44 16.01 -7.15
N LYS A 154 1.97 17.12 -7.72
CA LYS A 154 2.12 18.46 -7.15
C LYS A 154 1.56 18.51 -5.73
N LYS A 155 0.36 17.96 -5.52
CA LYS A 155 -0.24 17.89 -4.17
C LYS A 155 0.56 17.02 -3.21
N LEU A 156 1.10 15.90 -3.64
CA LEU A 156 1.99 15.06 -2.82
C LEU A 156 3.25 15.82 -2.40
N LEU A 157 3.85 16.61 -3.29
CA LEU A 157 4.98 17.48 -2.96
C LEU A 157 4.60 18.58 -1.95
N GLU A 158 3.42 19.20 -2.10
CA GLU A 158 2.92 20.24 -1.17
C GLU A 158 2.72 19.72 0.26
N ILE A 159 2.31 18.45 0.42
CA ILE A 159 2.16 17.83 1.74
C ILE A 159 3.46 17.29 2.34
N GLY A 160 4.58 17.41 1.61
CA GLY A 160 5.92 17.08 2.11
C GLY A 160 6.49 15.75 1.59
N VAL A 161 5.83 15.05 0.66
CA VAL A 161 6.43 13.88 0.00
C VAL A 161 7.64 14.33 -0.82
N ARG A 162 8.76 13.63 -0.67
CA ARG A 162 10.03 13.93 -1.36
C ARG A 162 10.54 12.69 -2.08
N GLY A 163 11.45 12.88 -3.04
CA GLY A 163 12.09 11.78 -3.78
C GLY A 163 11.30 11.37 -5.02
N LEU A 164 10.14 12.00 -5.30
CA LEU A 164 9.43 11.80 -6.56
C LEU A 164 10.32 12.22 -7.73
N LYS A 165 10.31 11.44 -8.79
CA LYS A 165 11.06 11.73 -10.02
C LYS A 165 10.55 13.01 -10.67
N ARG A 166 11.34 13.61 -11.56
CA ARG A 166 10.93 14.79 -12.33
C ARG A 166 9.68 14.50 -13.18
N GLU A 167 8.99 15.55 -13.62
CA GLU A 167 7.78 15.45 -14.43
C GLU A 167 7.89 14.41 -15.54
N GLY A 168 6.82 13.62 -15.71
CA GLY A 168 6.69 12.62 -16.76
C GLY A 168 7.46 11.31 -16.56
N LEU A 169 8.18 11.12 -15.45
CA LEU A 169 8.98 9.92 -15.22
C LEU A 169 8.31 8.86 -14.35
N GLU A 170 7.35 9.24 -13.46
CA GLU A 170 6.53 8.25 -12.76
C GLU A 170 5.36 7.80 -13.62
N SER A 171 5.12 6.50 -13.60
CA SER A 171 3.89 5.93 -14.11
C SER A 171 2.74 6.07 -13.09
N VAL A 172 1.50 5.91 -13.56
CA VAL A 172 0.31 5.84 -12.68
C VAL A 172 0.52 4.80 -11.58
N HIS A 173 1.08 3.64 -11.91
CA HIS A 173 1.37 2.57 -10.96
C HIS A 173 2.36 2.98 -9.85
N GLU A 174 3.38 3.77 -10.18
CA GLU A 174 4.33 4.26 -9.18
C GLU A 174 3.66 5.26 -8.24
N ILE A 175 2.81 6.15 -8.76
CA ILE A 175 2.06 7.12 -7.93
C ILE A 175 1.03 6.41 -7.03
N ASP A 176 0.36 5.37 -7.52
CA ASP A 176 -0.53 4.57 -6.69
C ASP A 176 0.24 3.83 -5.60
N ALA A 177 1.43 3.33 -5.89
CA ALA A 177 2.31 2.76 -4.87
C ALA A 177 2.76 3.80 -3.83
N VAL A 178 2.96 5.08 -4.21
CA VAL A 178 3.21 6.17 -3.24
C VAL A 178 2.01 6.36 -2.31
N LEU A 179 0.78 6.34 -2.83
CA LEU A 179 -0.43 6.42 -2.00
C LEU A 179 -0.58 5.21 -1.07
N CYS A 180 -0.23 4.00 -1.54
CA CYS A 180 -0.18 2.82 -0.70
C CYS A 180 0.83 3.00 0.45
N ALA A 181 2.07 3.42 0.15
CA ALA A 181 3.10 3.64 1.15
C ALA A 181 2.69 4.73 2.15
N LEU A 182 2.10 5.83 1.68
CA LEU A 182 1.58 6.91 2.52
C LEU A 182 0.46 6.41 3.47
N THR A 183 -0.43 5.54 2.99
CA THR A 183 -1.45 4.88 3.82
C THR A 183 -0.79 3.95 4.85
N GLY A 184 0.30 3.28 4.50
CA GLY A 184 1.11 2.51 5.45
C GLY A 184 1.72 3.39 6.55
N ILE A 185 2.19 4.60 6.25
CA ILE A 185 2.63 5.58 7.26
C ILE A 185 1.45 6.00 8.16
N ALA A 186 0.26 6.25 7.58
CA ALA A 186 -0.94 6.56 8.35
C ALA A 186 -1.28 5.42 9.34
N TYR A 187 -1.17 4.17 8.90
CA TYR A 187 -1.36 2.99 9.74
C TYR A 187 -0.35 2.95 10.90
N LEU A 188 0.93 3.11 10.65
CA LEU A 188 1.99 3.07 11.68
C LEU A 188 1.88 4.22 12.69
N THR A 189 1.35 5.36 12.28
CA THR A 189 1.15 6.53 13.14
C THR A 189 -0.20 6.56 13.86
N GLY A 190 -1.04 5.53 13.70
CA GLY A 190 -2.38 5.47 14.29
C GLY A 190 -3.38 6.45 13.67
N LYS A 191 -3.08 7.01 12.49
CA LYS A 191 -3.91 7.99 11.76
C LYS A 191 -4.64 7.33 10.59
N TYR A 192 -5.41 6.29 10.89
CA TYR A 192 -6.11 5.49 9.89
C TYR A 192 -7.54 5.15 10.32
N ILE A 193 -8.34 4.73 9.35
CA ILE A 193 -9.65 4.11 9.49
C ILE A 193 -9.51 2.67 9.02
N GLU A 194 -9.95 1.73 9.83
CA GLU A 194 -10.05 0.32 9.46
C GLU A 194 -11.52 -0.04 9.20
N ILE A 195 -11.80 -0.57 8.02
CA ILE A 195 -13.15 -0.99 7.62
C ILE A 195 -13.17 -2.47 7.26
N GLY A 196 -14.34 -3.10 7.41
CA GLY A 196 -14.50 -4.54 7.19
C GLY A 196 -14.61 -5.33 8.47
N SER A 197 -14.15 -6.57 8.44
CA SER A 197 -14.07 -7.43 9.62
C SER A 197 -12.89 -8.42 9.48
N PRO A 198 -12.30 -8.90 10.58
CA PRO A 198 -11.19 -9.86 10.51
C PRO A 198 -11.50 -11.12 9.71
N GLU A 199 -12.76 -11.59 9.74
CA GLU A 199 -13.20 -12.81 9.05
C GLU A 199 -13.25 -12.64 7.52
N GLU A 200 -13.49 -11.40 7.05
CA GLU A 200 -13.59 -11.05 5.63
C GLU A 200 -12.41 -10.16 5.17
N CYS A 201 -11.34 -10.11 5.93
CA CYS A 201 -10.23 -9.14 5.86
C CYS A 201 -10.69 -7.69 6.11
N THR A 202 -9.78 -6.92 6.65
CA THR A 202 -9.97 -5.48 6.84
C THR A 202 -9.19 -4.72 5.77
N LEU A 203 -9.66 -3.50 5.49
CA LEU A 203 -9.03 -2.56 4.58
C LEU A 203 -8.70 -1.28 5.35
N ILE A 204 -7.51 -0.77 5.14
CA ILE A 204 -6.99 0.42 5.80
C ILE A 204 -7.08 1.62 4.87
N LEU A 205 -7.61 2.73 5.39
CA LEU A 205 -7.64 4.04 4.74
C LEU A 205 -7.00 5.06 5.69
N PRO A 206 -6.37 6.13 5.20
CA PRO A 206 -5.90 7.20 6.07
C PRO A 206 -7.08 7.90 6.73
N SER A 207 -6.91 8.41 7.96
CA SER A 207 -7.93 9.25 8.60
C SER A 207 -7.98 10.65 7.96
N PRO A 208 -9.10 11.37 8.02
CA PRO A 208 -9.22 12.71 7.43
C PRO A 208 -8.22 13.72 7.98
N ASP A 209 -7.78 13.55 9.23
CA ASP A 209 -6.81 14.43 9.90
C ASP A 209 -5.35 14.04 9.65
N PHE A 210 -5.08 12.95 8.93
CA PHE A 210 -3.72 12.44 8.69
C PHE A 210 -2.80 13.48 8.05
N LEU A 211 -3.25 14.19 7.00
CA LEU A 211 -2.42 15.20 6.35
C LEU A 211 -2.06 16.35 7.28
N SER A 212 -3.00 16.80 8.12
CA SER A 212 -2.75 17.84 9.11
C SER A 212 -1.80 17.36 10.21
N TYR A 213 -1.87 16.09 10.57
CA TYR A 213 -0.97 15.47 11.54
C TYR A 213 0.46 15.40 10.97
N ILE A 214 0.65 14.80 9.80
CA ILE A 214 1.98 14.56 9.23
C ILE A 214 2.69 15.87 8.87
N THR A 215 1.97 16.87 8.35
CA THR A 215 2.54 18.18 8.02
C THR A 215 3.06 18.92 9.27
N ARG A 216 2.43 18.72 10.43
CA ARG A 216 2.92 19.27 11.71
C ARG A 216 4.16 18.52 12.19
N SER A 217 4.15 17.20 12.12
CA SER A 217 5.27 16.35 12.56
C SER A 217 6.56 16.57 11.75
N LEU A 218 6.44 16.99 10.48
CA LEU A 218 7.60 17.29 9.63
C LEU A 218 8.24 18.67 9.89
N LYS A 219 7.58 19.54 10.68
CA LYS A 219 8.06 20.88 11.01
C LYS A 219 8.76 20.96 12.36
N THR A 220 8.66 19.91 13.16
CA THR A 220 9.33 19.76 14.47
C THR A 220 10.61 18.97 14.33
#